data_b8477bf1838923bb1ca0f49cca98a345
#
_entry.id   b8477bf1838923bb1ca0f49cca98a345
#
_cell.length_a   1.000
_cell.length_b   1.000
_cell.length_c   1.000
_cell.angle_alpha   90.00
_cell.angle_beta   90.00
_cell.angle_gamma   90.00
#
_symmetry.space_group_name_H-M   'P 1'
#
loop_
_entity.id
_entity.type
_entity.pdbx_description
1 polymer ?
#
loop_
_entity_poly.entity_id
_entity_poly.type
_entity_poly.pdbx_seq_one_letter_code
_entity_poly.pdbx_strand_id
1 'polypeptide(L)'
;MDKIKTKYIFIAIAVLLIVYVAGVVYHKNRFPGNTYINDIKVSRLTLEQADKKLGEEDSWDAITIKSDDENFLEIKSGEIDYKYIETIELPQIFDEQNPWNWLLSSFIKSEYKSSVVSDFNESKLENLISSIDELDKELSNAQVVFSEAQNRFVIEPHSYEIQISEKELFDLVAENIEKSDPEINIEEYIEQPPIFEDDPELIAAKDKANNYLDVQLTYDFADRKEIVDNSVLKDIITIDGKQVDLSRDKAKDYVVEVARKYDTFGMSREFKTTSGKTITVSGGSYGWLINRSETTDQLLKLIGEGKDKTIEPIYSYEASIRKTDDVGNSYVEIDLDNQMVYLYIDGNLKVETPTVTGNVSQGHGTPTGVYPINYKERDATLTGETYESPVNYWMPFNKDIGLHDADWRDEFGGDLFKTSGSHGCINLPPGEAKTIFDSVYPGMPVIVH
;
A
#
# COMPACT_ATOMS: atom_id res chain seq x y z
N MET A 1 108.17 15.30 -9.12
CA MET A 1 106.82 15.67 -8.57
C MET A 1 105.82 14.51 -8.56
N ASP A 2 106.04 13.40 -9.27
CA ASP A 2 105.01 12.31 -9.38
C ASP A 2 104.99 11.28 -8.19
N LYS A 3 106.16 10.95 -7.63
CA LYS A 3 106.22 9.97 -6.53
C LYS A 3 105.51 10.43 -5.23
N ILE A 4 105.50 11.76 -4.99
CA ILE A 4 104.80 12.32 -3.83
C ILE A 4 103.25 12.28 -4.02
N LYS A 5 102.80 12.67 -5.21
CA LYS A 5 101.35 12.59 -5.54
C LYS A 5 100.85 11.16 -5.51
N THR A 6 101.60 10.18 -5.98
CA THR A 6 101.27 8.75 -5.94
C THR A 6 101.13 8.24 -4.51
N LYS A 7 102.02 8.65 -3.60
CA LYS A 7 101.96 8.29 -2.18
C LYS A 7 100.69 8.82 -1.49
N TYR A 8 100.29 10.06 -1.77
CA TYR A 8 99.06 10.64 -1.24
C TYR A 8 97.79 9.95 -1.81
N ILE A 9 97.78 9.51 -3.05
CA ILE A 9 96.71 8.73 -3.68
C ILE A 9 96.56 7.37 -2.97
N PHE A 10 97.69 6.67 -2.76
CA PHE A 10 97.63 5.37 -1.98
C PHE A 10 97.17 5.56 -0.55
N ILE A 11 97.55 6.62 0.16
CA ILE A 11 97.09 6.94 1.48
C ILE A 11 95.57 7.22 1.45
N ALA A 12 95.11 8.02 0.48
CA ALA A 12 93.67 8.30 0.32
C ALA A 12 92.85 7.05 0.03
N ILE A 13 93.35 6.16 -0.84
CA ILE A 13 92.70 4.87 -1.13
C ILE A 13 92.67 3.99 0.14
N ALA A 14 93.81 3.92 0.88
CA ALA A 14 93.85 3.15 2.13
C ALA A 14 92.85 3.69 3.19
N VAL A 15 92.76 5.03 3.34
CA VAL A 15 91.77 5.65 4.24
C VAL A 15 90.34 5.37 3.77
N LEU A 16 90.01 5.45 2.50
CA LEU A 16 88.71 5.13 1.94
C LEU A 16 88.38 3.66 2.17
N LEU A 17 89.38 2.76 2.02
CA LEU A 17 89.14 1.31 2.28
C LEU A 17 88.89 1.03 3.77
N ILE A 18 89.63 1.71 4.67
CA ILE A 18 89.42 1.60 6.10
C ILE A 18 88.02 2.11 6.45
N VAL A 19 87.53 3.24 5.96
CA VAL A 19 86.21 3.80 6.16
C VAL A 19 85.12 2.83 5.61
N TYR A 20 85.37 2.27 4.44
CA TYR A 20 84.44 1.32 3.84
C TYR A 20 84.32 0.06 4.68
N VAL A 21 85.42 -0.59 5.12
CA VAL A 21 85.43 -1.74 5.98
C VAL A 21 84.85 -1.43 7.36
N ALA A 22 85.13 -0.28 7.94
CA ALA A 22 84.49 0.18 9.16
C ALA A 22 83.00 0.29 9.04
N GLY A 23 82.50 0.77 7.87
CA GLY A 23 81.08 0.80 7.55
C GLY A 23 80.48 -0.62 7.44
N VAL A 24 81.20 -1.57 6.82
CA VAL A 24 80.74 -3.00 6.80
C VAL A 24 80.63 -3.55 8.19
N VAL A 25 81.63 -3.35 9.08
CA VAL A 25 81.58 -3.83 10.48
C VAL A 25 80.45 -3.19 11.27
N TYR A 26 80.22 -1.87 11.05
CA TYR A 26 79.11 -1.17 11.70
C TYR A 26 77.72 -1.72 11.29
N HIS A 27 77.52 -1.99 9.98
CA HIS A 27 76.28 -2.50 9.46
C HIS A 27 76.13 -4.02 9.56
N LYS A 28 77.12 -4.76 10.07
CA LYS A 28 77.01 -6.21 10.28
C LYS A 28 75.85 -6.60 11.20
N ASN A 29 75.57 -5.75 12.22
CA ASN A 29 74.51 -5.97 13.20
C ASN A 29 73.46 -4.85 13.17
N ARG A 30 73.30 -4.17 12.03
CA ARG A 30 72.36 -3.06 11.85
C ARG A 30 71.79 -3.05 10.43
N PHE A 31 70.54 -2.67 10.32
CA PHE A 31 69.92 -2.45 9.02
C PHE A 31 70.71 -1.41 8.23
N PRO A 32 70.89 -1.61 6.91
CA PRO A 32 71.51 -0.63 6.02
C PRO A 32 70.77 0.72 6.02
N GLY A 33 71.42 1.71 5.42
CA GLY A 33 70.80 3.01 5.23
C GLY A 33 69.57 2.89 4.33
N ASN A 34 68.60 3.75 4.56
CA ASN A 34 67.37 3.86 3.74
C ASN A 34 66.53 2.60 3.64
N THR A 35 66.48 1.80 4.74
CA THR A 35 65.62 0.60 4.92
C THR A 35 64.34 0.96 5.64
N TYR A 36 63.20 0.47 5.10
CA TYR A 36 61.86 0.63 5.67
C TYR A 36 61.16 -0.71 5.76
N ILE A 37 60.42 -0.93 6.84
CA ILE A 37 59.55 -2.08 7.05
C ILE A 37 58.19 -1.56 7.46
N ASN A 38 57.14 -1.98 6.75
CA ASN A 38 55.76 -1.46 6.95
C ASN A 38 55.71 0.08 6.96
N ASP A 39 56.46 0.70 6.00
CA ASP A 39 56.64 2.16 5.84
C ASP A 39 57.39 2.84 7.00
N ILE A 40 57.79 2.11 8.07
CA ILE A 40 58.57 2.63 9.20
C ILE A 40 60.06 2.53 8.89
N LYS A 41 60.78 3.63 9.11
CA LYS A 41 62.20 3.69 8.84
C LYS A 41 63.01 3.00 9.90
N VAL A 42 63.64 1.84 9.59
CA VAL A 42 64.47 1.04 10.50
C VAL A 42 65.99 1.18 10.21
N SER A 43 66.36 2.12 9.32
CA SER A 43 67.75 2.35 8.92
C SER A 43 68.70 2.52 10.12
N ARG A 44 69.84 1.81 10.10
CA ARG A 44 70.94 1.87 11.12
C ARG A 44 70.55 1.37 12.51
N LEU A 45 69.35 0.82 12.69
CA LEU A 45 68.89 0.18 13.92
C LEU A 45 69.42 -1.26 13.99
N THR A 46 69.66 -1.78 15.21
CA THR A 46 69.81 -3.24 15.44
C THR A 46 68.47 -3.93 15.30
N LEU A 47 68.46 -5.26 15.20
CA LEU A 47 67.22 -6.04 15.13
C LEU A 47 66.30 -5.68 16.28
N GLU A 48 66.78 -5.70 17.56
CA GLU A 48 66.01 -5.36 18.74
C GLU A 48 65.49 -3.90 18.74
N GLN A 49 66.34 -2.96 18.25
CA GLN A 49 65.90 -1.56 18.13
C GLN A 49 64.89 -1.34 17.02
N ALA A 50 64.98 -2.13 15.94
CA ALA A 50 64.00 -2.08 14.87
C ALA A 50 62.65 -2.65 15.31
N ASP A 51 62.67 -3.79 15.97
CA ASP A 51 61.47 -4.42 16.51
C ASP A 51 60.74 -3.52 17.53
N LYS A 52 61.50 -2.96 18.48
CA LYS A 52 60.96 -1.99 19.43
C LYS A 52 60.35 -0.76 18.72
N LYS A 53 61.06 -0.23 17.70
CA LYS A 53 60.57 0.92 16.98
C LYS A 53 59.30 0.58 16.15
N LEU A 54 59.30 -0.60 15.53
CA LEU A 54 58.13 -1.08 14.82
C LEU A 54 56.93 -1.16 15.76
N GLY A 55 57.05 -1.72 16.93
CA GLY A 55 55.99 -1.79 17.94
C GLY A 55 55.54 -0.43 18.52
N GLU A 56 56.52 0.55 18.60
CA GLU A 56 56.18 1.92 19.03
C GLU A 56 55.46 2.75 17.94
N GLU A 57 55.78 2.48 16.65
CA GLU A 57 55.21 3.18 15.50
C GLU A 57 54.16 2.35 14.75
N ASP A 58 53.92 1.08 15.12
CA ASP A 58 52.86 0.22 14.63
C ASP A 58 51.51 0.58 15.32
N SER A 59 51.17 1.82 15.27
CA SER A 59 49.87 2.30 15.65
C SER A 59 49.07 2.53 14.39
N TRP A 60 48.42 1.48 13.89
CA TRP A 60 47.30 1.75 12.99
C TRP A 60 46.23 2.49 13.81
N ASP A 61 45.80 3.64 13.30
CA ASP A 61 44.82 4.46 14.03
C ASP A 61 43.45 3.80 13.95
N ALA A 62 43.09 3.29 12.78
CA ALA A 62 41.84 2.60 12.55
C ALA A 62 41.91 1.63 11.36
N ILE A 63 41.08 0.60 11.39
CA ILE A 63 40.69 -0.22 10.22
C ILE A 63 39.27 0.16 9.84
N THR A 64 39.07 0.44 8.57
CA THR A 64 37.77 0.80 8.03
C THR A 64 37.21 -0.34 7.19
N ILE A 65 36.03 -0.83 7.57
CA ILE A 65 35.22 -1.75 6.76
C ILE A 65 34.33 -0.89 5.87
N LYS A 66 34.45 -1.04 4.56
CA LYS A 66 33.76 -0.19 3.58
C LYS A 66 33.37 -0.95 2.32
N SER A 67 32.45 -0.36 1.55
CA SER A 67 32.23 -0.63 0.14
C SER A 67 32.82 0.50 -0.71
N ASP A 68 32.55 0.47 -2.01
CA ASP A 68 32.97 1.56 -2.91
C ASP A 68 32.25 2.88 -2.59
N ASP A 69 31.01 2.80 -2.07
CA ASP A 69 30.14 3.96 -1.81
C ASP A 69 29.93 4.29 -0.32
N GLU A 70 30.18 3.35 0.59
CA GLU A 70 29.80 3.49 2.01
C GLU A 70 30.86 2.95 2.99
N ASN A 71 31.02 3.63 4.12
CA ASN A 71 31.80 3.13 5.26
C ASN A 71 30.86 2.55 6.33
N PHE A 72 30.99 1.25 6.60
CA PHE A 72 30.14 0.54 7.56
C PHE A 72 30.62 0.66 9.00
N LEU A 73 31.94 0.52 9.21
CA LEU A 73 32.53 0.55 10.54
C LEU A 73 33.99 1.04 10.49
N GLU A 74 34.36 1.88 11.45
CA GLU A 74 35.74 2.25 11.74
C GLU A 74 36.14 1.65 13.09
N ILE A 75 37.11 0.74 13.10
CA ILE A 75 37.63 0.06 14.31
C ILE A 75 38.92 0.70 14.69
N LYS A 76 39.00 1.30 15.90
CA LYS A 76 40.24 1.90 16.42
C LYS A 76 41.00 0.91 17.27
N SER A 77 42.32 0.94 17.21
CA SER A 77 43.22 0.04 17.97
C SER A 77 42.91 0.02 19.45
N GLY A 78 42.60 1.19 20.03
CA GLY A 78 42.24 1.32 21.45
C GLY A 78 40.89 0.70 21.84
N GLU A 79 39.97 0.55 20.89
CA GLU A 79 38.62 -0.01 21.16
C GLU A 79 38.66 -1.51 21.39
N ILE A 80 39.66 -2.21 20.79
CA ILE A 80 39.86 -3.65 20.90
C ILE A 80 41.03 -4.02 21.79
N ASP A 81 41.60 -3.09 22.59
CA ASP A 81 42.80 -3.28 23.45
C ASP A 81 44.00 -3.83 22.67
N TYR A 82 44.22 -3.41 21.45
CA TYR A 82 45.29 -3.87 20.57
C TYR A 82 46.67 -3.73 21.22
N LYS A 83 47.53 -4.76 21.06
CA LYS A 83 48.91 -4.80 21.50
C LYS A 83 49.78 -5.48 20.46
N TYR A 84 50.79 -4.75 20.00
CA TYR A 84 51.87 -5.32 19.20
C TYR A 84 52.74 -6.28 20.05
N ILE A 85 53.13 -7.42 19.47
CA ILE A 85 54.02 -8.41 20.08
C ILE A 85 55.34 -8.43 19.32
N GLU A 86 55.35 -8.75 18.02
CA GLU A 86 56.58 -8.83 17.21
C GLU A 86 56.27 -8.75 15.70
N THR A 87 57.26 -8.46 14.90
CA THR A 87 57.20 -8.52 13.41
C THR A 87 57.77 -9.86 12.94
N ILE A 88 56.99 -10.69 12.26
CA ILE A 88 57.29 -12.12 11.97
C ILE A 88 58.57 -12.27 11.16
N GLU A 89 58.67 -11.58 10.00
CA GLU A 89 59.76 -11.75 9.07
C GLU A 89 60.96 -10.84 9.38
N LEU A 90 60.92 -10.06 10.46
CA LEU A 90 62.00 -9.10 10.79
C LEU A 90 63.39 -9.76 10.92
N PRO A 91 63.53 -10.94 11.60
CA PRO A 91 64.81 -11.65 11.63
C PRO A 91 65.30 -12.09 10.28
N GLN A 92 64.37 -12.62 9.41
CA GLN A 92 64.74 -13.05 8.07
C GLN A 92 65.17 -11.85 7.19
N ILE A 93 64.39 -10.76 7.21
CA ILE A 93 64.73 -9.55 6.47
C ILE A 93 66.07 -9.01 6.91
N PHE A 94 66.40 -9.12 8.20
CA PHE A 94 67.70 -8.70 8.74
C PHE A 94 68.83 -9.60 8.23
N ASP A 95 68.69 -10.92 8.24
CA ASP A 95 69.69 -11.91 7.82
C ASP A 95 69.97 -11.84 6.29
N GLU A 96 68.99 -11.46 5.49
CA GLU A 96 69.12 -11.28 4.06
C GLU A 96 69.92 -10.00 3.67
N GLN A 97 70.16 -9.10 4.66
CA GLN A 97 70.90 -7.87 4.39
C GLN A 97 72.40 -8.14 4.13
N ASN A 98 72.97 -7.53 3.09
CA ASN A 98 74.38 -7.63 2.81
C ASN A 98 75.11 -6.39 3.32
N PRO A 99 75.88 -6.47 4.43
CA PRO A 99 76.62 -5.33 4.99
C PRO A 99 77.60 -4.68 4.03
N TRP A 100 78.10 -5.40 3.04
CA TRP A 100 79.01 -4.86 2.02
C TRP A 100 78.33 -3.84 1.10
N ASN A 101 77.00 -3.84 1.01
CA ASN A 101 76.23 -2.90 0.25
C ASN A 101 75.86 -1.59 0.99
N TRP A 102 76.35 -1.39 2.23
CA TRP A 102 75.95 -0.30 3.10
C TRP A 102 76.03 1.08 2.48
N LEU A 103 77.08 1.32 1.64
CA LEU A 103 77.24 2.59 0.95
C LEU A 103 76.21 2.79 -0.15
N LEU A 104 75.92 1.77 -0.93
CA LEU A 104 74.93 1.80 -2.01
C LEU A 104 73.49 1.91 -1.47
N SER A 105 73.19 1.13 -0.40
CA SER A 105 71.88 1.14 0.26
C SER A 105 71.56 2.49 0.92
N SER A 106 72.56 3.34 1.19
CA SER A 106 72.27 4.69 1.66
C SER A 106 71.65 5.63 0.63
N PHE A 107 71.70 5.24 -0.65
CA PHE A 107 71.12 5.99 -1.77
C PHE A 107 69.89 5.32 -2.41
N ILE A 108 69.68 4.02 -2.17
CA ILE A 108 68.59 3.24 -2.74
C ILE A 108 67.66 2.90 -1.57
N LYS A 109 66.35 3.25 -1.71
CA LYS A 109 65.30 2.87 -0.76
C LYS A 109 65.05 1.35 -0.85
N SER A 110 65.06 0.67 0.29
CA SER A 110 64.65 -0.73 0.40
C SER A 110 63.42 -0.79 1.25
N GLU A 111 62.32 -1.29 0.70
CA GLU A 111 61.03 -1.40 1.36
C GLU A 111 60.64 -2.89 1.51
N TYR A 112 60.23 -3.25 2.68
CA TYR A 112 59.73 -4.60 3.03
C TYR A 112 58.38 -4.49 3.66
N LYS A 113 57.51 -5.46 3.40
CA LYS A 113 56.27 -5.68 4.12
C LYS A 113 56.45 -6.93 4.95
N SER A 114 55.91 -6.94 6.17
CA SER A 114 56.00 -8.04 7.10
C SER A 114 54.72 -8.06 7.96
N SER A 115 54.23 -9.24 8.20
CA SER A 115 53.10 -9.43 9.14
C SER A 115 53.52 -9.21 10.55
N VAL A 116 52.59 -8.77 11.40
CA VAL A 116 52.80 -8.58 12.83
C VAL A 116 52.08 -9.66 13.64
N VAL A 117 52.69 -10.09 14.76
CA VAL A 117 51.97 -10.83 15.81
C VAL A 117 51.44 -9.79 16.77
N SER A 118 50.14 -9.83 16.98
CA SER A 118 49.45 -8.94 17.90
C SER A 118 48.50 -9.70 18.83
N ASP A 119 48.11 -9.05 19.90
CA ASP A 119 47.06 -9.51 20.79
C ASP A 119 45.97 -8.43 20.86
N PHE A 120 44.72 -8.84 20.83
CA PHE A 120 43.58 -7.94 20.97
C PHE A 120 42.40 -8.66 21.64
N ASN A 121 41.45 -7.89 22.09
CA ASN A 121 40.26 -8.41 22.75
C ASN A 121 39.21 -8.85 21.72
N GLU A 122 39.18 -10.17 21.43
CA GLU A 122 38.26 -10.78 20.47
C GLU A 122 36.79 -10.42 20.74
N SER A 123 36.35 -10.48 22.01
CA SER A 123 34.96 -10.17 22.37
C SER A 123 34.59 -8.70 22.11
N LYS A 124 35.55 -7.78 22.23
CA LYS A 124 35.28 -6.38 21.85
C LYS A 124 35.15 -6.21 20.33
N LEU A 125 35.99 -6.92 19.57
CA LEU A 125 35.93 -6.92 18.12
C LEU A 125 34.60 -7.54 17.63
N GLU A 126 34.20 -8.69 18.20
CA GLU A 126 32.90 -9.31 17.90
C GLU A 126 31.74 -8.34 18.14
N ASN A 127 31.73 -7.64 19.27
CA ASN A 127 30.68 -6.67 19.59
C ASN A 127 30.65 -5.48 18.64
N LEU A 128 31.79 -5.02 18.12
CA LEU A 128 31.85 -3.94 17.13
C LEU A 128 31.30 -4.41 15.80
N ILE A 129 31.68 -5.61 15.35
CA ILE A 129 31.15 -6.19 14.10
C ILE A 129 29.64 -6.40 14.18
N SER A 130 29.15 -6.98 15.29
CA SER A 130 27.70 -7.17 15.52
C SER A 130 26.92 -5.85 15.68
N SER A 131 27.59 -4.70 15.73
CA SER A 131 26.93 -3.39 15.71
C SER A 131 26.67 -2.82 14.32
N ILE A 132 27.07 -3.55 13.27
CA ILE A 132 26.82 -3.17 11.88
C ILE A 132 25.38 -3.56 11.54
N ASP A 133 24.46 -2.60 11.59
CA ASP A 133 23.02 -2.82 11.32
C ASP A 133 22.77 -3.34 9.88
N GLU A 134 23.68 -3.04 8.96
CA GLU A 134 23.61 -3.45 7.56
C GLU A 134 23.75 -4.97 7.35
N LEU A 135 24.40 -5.70 8.26
CA LEU A 135 24.54 -7.16 8.20
C LEU A 135 23.21 -7.90 8.38
N ASP A 136 22.22 -7.27 9.01
CA ASP A 136 20.89 -7.84 9.26
C ASP A 136 19.86 -7.47 8.18
N LYS A 137 20.24 -6.67 7.18
CA LYS A 137 19.33 -6.27 6.10
C LYS A 137 19.12 -7.38 5.10
N GLU A 138 17.83 -7.60 4.75
CA GLU A 138 17.45 -8.52 3.68
C GLU A 138 17.40 -7.78 2.33
N LEU A 139 17.76 -8.48 1.26
CA LEU A 139 17.67 -7.98 -0.10
C LEU A 139 16.23 -7.64 -0.46
N SER A 140 15.95 -6.41 -0.84
CA SER A 140 14.64 -6.00 -1.31
C SER A 140 14.71 -4.97 -2.43
N ASN A 141 13.82 -5.11 -3.42
CA ASN A 141 13.65 -4.10 -4.45
C ASN A 141 13.03 -2.83 -3.88
N ALA A 142 13.35 -1.69 -4.47
CA ALA A 142 12.52 -0.51 -4.31
C ALA A 142 11.10 -0.81 -4.80
N GLN A 143 10.08 -0.33 -4.07
CA GLN A 143 8.67 -0.63 -4.35
C GLN A 143 7.77 0.58 -4.10
N VAL A 144 6.62 0.60 -4.78
CA VAL A 144 5.62 1.64 -4.55
C VAL A 144 4.68 1.18 -3.44
N VAL A 145 4.59 1.95 -2.36
CA VAL A 145 3.74 1.68 -1.20
C VAL A 145 2.89 2.90 -0.86
N PHE A 146 1.74 2.68 -0.18
CA PHE A 146 0.95 3.79 0.34
C PHE A 146 1.51 4.25 1.69
N SER A 147 1.93 5.51 1.77
CA SER A 147 2.38 6.14 3.01
C SER A 147 1.21 6.81 3.74
N GLU A 148 0.80 6.25 4.87
CA GLU A 148 -0.25 6.86 5.72
C GLU A 148 0.16 8.25 6.22
N ALA A 149 1.46 8.47 6.49
CA ALA A 149 1.97 9.75 6.97
C ALA A 149 1.86 10.87 5.92
N GLN A 150 2.05 10.52 4.63
CA GLN A 150 1.97 11.46 3.51
C GLN A 150 0.61 11.42 2.82
N ASN A 151 -0.24 10.44 3.15
CA ASN A 151 -1.52 10.16 2.50
C ASN A 151 -1.38 10.04 0.96
N ARG A 152 -0.28 9.40 0.50
CA ARG A 152 0.08 9.24 -0.92
C ARG A 152 0.88 7.96 -1.14
N PHE A 153 0.94 7.53 -2.39
CA PHE A 153 1.88 6.50 -2.81
C PHE A 153 3.30 7.09 -2.93
N VAL A 154 4.26 6.42 -2.34
CA VAL A 154 5.69 6.77 -2.33
C VAL A 154 6.51 5.58 -2.79
N ILE A 155 7.76 5.83 -3.20
CA ILE A 155 8.73 4.75 -3.40
C ILE A 155 9.40 4.49 -2.06
N GLU A 156 9.26 3.27 -1.55
CA GLU A 156 10.05 2.74 -0.46
C GLU A 156 11.42 2.33 -1.02
N PRO A 157 12.53 2.76 -0.40
CA PRO A 157 13.87 2.47 -0.91
C PRO A 157 14.15 0.97 -1.00
N HIS A 158 15.06 0.61 -1.92
CA HIS A 158 15.63 -0.73 -1.96
C HIS A 158 16.50 -1.01 -0.72
N SER A 159 16.77 -2.27 -0.48
CA SER A 159 17.77 -2.73 0.50
C SER A 159 18.70 -3.73 -0.18
N TYR A 160 20.01 -3.55 -0.01
CA TYR A 160 21.00 -4.53 -0.38
C TYR A 160 21.21 -5.55 0.74
N GLU A 161 21.77 -6.70 0.41
CA GLU A 161 22.16 -7.73 1.37
C GLU A 161 23.69 -7.87 1.38
N ILE A 162 24.28 -7.96 2.57
CA ILE A 162 25.71 -8.25 2.75
C ILE A 162 25.85 -9.76 3.00
N GLN A 163 26.37 -10.49 2.02
CA GLN A 163 26.50 -11.94 2.03
C GLN A 163 27.81 -12.41 2.70
N ILE A 164 28.18 -11.81 3.81
CA ILE A 164 29.30 -12.24 4.65
C ILE A 164 28.78 -12.43 6.08
N SER A 165 29.14 -13.55 6.72
CA SER A 165 28.78 -13.75 8.11
C SER A 165 29.66 -12.90 9.04
N GLU A 166 29.14 -12.56 10.22
CA GLU A 166 29.93 -11.87 11.27
C GLU A 166 31.27 -12.58 11.54
N LYS A 167 31.27 -13.92 11.51
CA LYS A 167 32.47 -14.70 11.74
C LYS A 167 33.49 -14.53 10.60
N GLU A 168 33.07 -14.59 9.36
CA GLU A 168 33.95 -14.37 8.20
C GLU A 168 34.50 -12.95 8.20
N LEU A 169 33.67 -11.97 8.54
CA LEU A 169 34.09 -10.58 8.67
C LEU A 169 35.09 -10.40 9.81
N PHE A 170 34.88 -11.09 10.96
CA PHE A 170 35.83 -11.13 12.07
C PHE A 170 37.19 -11.68 11.60
N ASP A 171 37.19 -12.81 10.90
CA ASP A 171 38.41 -13.45 10.40
C ASP A 171 39.14 -12.49 9.40
N LEU A 172 38.44 -11.79 8.55
CA LEU A 172 39.00 -10.77 7.65
C LEU A 172 39.63 -9.60 8.40
N VAL A 173 38.94 -9.07 9.43
CA VAL A 173 39.49 -8.00 10.26
C VAL A 173 40.75 -8.46 11.00
N ALA A 174 40.73 -9.65 11.58
CA ALA A 174 41.90 -10.21 12.27
C ALA A 174 43.10 -10.36 11.33
N GLU A 175 42.90 -10.85 10.10
CA GLU A 175 43.94 -10.95 9.08
C GLU A 175 44.49 -9.57 8.66
N ASN A 176 43.62 -8.57 8.54
CA ASN A 176 44.06 -7.21 8.20
C ASN A 176 44.82 -6.53 9.33
N ILE A 177 44.48 -6.83 10.59
CA ILE A 177 45.28 -6.42 11.77
C ILE A 177 46.70 -6.97 11.68
N GLU A 178 46.87 -8.27 11.34
CA GLU A 178 48.19 -8.90 11.20
C GLU A 178 48.99 -8.33 10.02
N LYS A 179 48.31 -7.91 8.96
CA LYS A 179 48.95 -7.30 7.76
C LYS A 179 49.19 -5.81 7.89
N SER A 180 48.68 -5.18 8.94
CA SER A 180 48.66 -3.70 9.11
C SER A 180 48.01 -3.00 7.92
N ASP A 181 46.93 -3.59 7.34
CA ASP A 181 46.17 -2.99 6.24
C ASP A 181 44.99 -2.22 6.82
N PRO A 182 44.88 -0.89 6.57
CA PRO A 182 43.89 -0.05 7.21
C PRO A 182 42.49 -0.15 6.60
N GLU A 183 42.32 -0.85 5.49
CA GLU A 183 41.07 -0.87 4.76
C GLU A 183 40.62 -2.29 4.39
N ILE A 184 39.33 -2.58 4.61
CA ILE A 184 38.68 -3.82 4.19
C ILE A 184 37.54 -3.43 3.26
N ASN A 185 37.68 -3.72 1.98
CA ASN A 185 36.60 -3.52 1.02
C ASN A 185 35.76 -4.81 0.94
N ILE A 186 34.47 -4.71 1.27
CA ILE A 186 33.51 -5.81 1.23
C ILE A 186 32.54 -5.72 0.04
N GLU A 187 32.85 -4.92 -0.98
CA GLU A 187 32.01 -4.76 -2.17
C GLU A 187 31.61 -6.08 -2.85
N GLU A 188 32.54 -7.05 -2.88
CA GLU A 188 32.27 -8.37 -3.47
C GLU A 188 31.23 -9.20 -2.73
N TYR A 189 30.92 -8.85 -1.49
CA TYR A 189 29.90 -9.51 -0.66
C TYR A 189 28.55 -8.80 -0.70
N ILE A 190 28.42 -7.66 -1.40
CA ILE A 190 27.18 -6.88 -1.47
C ILE A 190 26.36 -7.34 -2.68
N GLU A 191 25.17 -7.90 -2.40
CA GLU A 191 24.18 -8.17 -3.43
C GLU A 191 23.21 -6.99 -3.56
N GLN A 192 23.15 -6.42 -4.76
CA GLN A 192 22.26 -5.32 -5.10
C GLN A 192 20.97 -5.87 -5.71
N PRO A 193 19.79 -5.32 -5.40
CA PRO A 193 18.56 -5.71 -6.05
C PRO A 193 18.46 -5.16 -7.47
N PRO A 194 17.66 -5.78 -8.34
CA PRO A 194 17.51 -5.34 -9.73
C PRO A 194 16.68 -4.06 -9.91
N ILE A 195 15.98 -3.55 -8.88
CA ILE A 195 15.10 -2.38 -8.98
C ILE A 195 15.48 -1.36 -7.91
N PHE A 196 15.87 -0.17 -8.35
CA PHE A 196 16.22 0.97 -7.52
C PHE A 196 15.14 2.06 -7.55
N GLU A 197 15.26 3.07 -6.68
CA GLU A 197 14.31 4.18 -6.55
C GLU A 197 14.19 5.04 -7.80
N ASP A 198 15.24 5.12 -8.58
CA ASP A 198 15.32 5.91 -9.82
C ASP A 198 14.83 5.15 -11.06
N ASP A 199 14.35 3.91 -10.88
CA ASP A 199 13.76 3.13 -11.99
C ASP A 199 12.60 3.90 -12.62
N PRO A 200 12.67 4.21 -13.94
CA PRO A 200 11.66 5.05 -14.59
C PRO A 200 10.26 4.44 -14.61
N GLU A 201 10.16 3.09 -14.66
CA GLU A 201 8.87 2.41 -14.66
C GLU A 201 8.25 2.42 -13.25
N LEU A 202 9.08 2.32 -12.19
CA LEU A 202 8.62 2.44 -10.81
C LEU A 202 8.13 3.86 -10.51
N ILE A 203 8.86 4.88 -10.98
CA ILE A 203 8.44 6.28 -10.88
C ILE A 203 7.10 6.50 -11.60
N ALA A 204 6.97 5.97 -12.83
CA ALA A 204 5.72 6.05 -13.58
C ALA A 204 4.55 5.33 -12.88
N ALA A 205 4.81 4.20 -12.23
CA ALA A 205 3.82 3.49 -11.43
C ALA A 205 3.35 4.33 -10.24
N LYS A 206 4.27 4.90 -9.46
CA LYS A 206 3.95 5.82 -8.36
C LYS A 206 3.11 7.01 -8.85
N ASP A 207 3.50 7.63 -9.95
CA ASP A 207 2.80 8.78 -10.49
C ASP A 207 1.39 8.41 -10.99
N LYS A 208 1.24 7.25 -11.64
CA LYS A 208 -0.07 6.72 -12.07
C LYS A 208 -0.96 6.43 -10.86
N ALA A 209 -0.44 5.80 -9.82
CA ALA A 209 -1.20 5.51 -8.61
C ALA A 209 -1.68 6.81 -7.94
N ASN A 210 -0.81 7.82 -7.83
CA ASN A 210 -1.17 9.12 -7.30
C ASN A 210 -2.17 9.88 -8.17
N ASN A 211 -2.10 9.76 -9.49
CA ASN A 211 -3.11 10.34 -10.38
C ASN A 211 -4.50 9.73 -10.17
N TYR A 212 -4.60 8.43 -9.87
CA TYR A 212 -5.87 7.81 -9.47
C TYR A 212 -6.31 8.26 -8.08
N LEU A 213 -5.38 8.40 -7.15
CA LEU A 213 -5.64 8.83 -5.78
C LEU A 213 -6.15 10.28 -5.70
N ASP A 214 -5.68 11.16 -6.59
CA ASP A 214 -6.04 12.57 -6.61
C ASP A 214 -7.46 12.82 -7.16
N VAL A 215 -8.17 11.79 -7.67
CA VAL A 215 -9.54 11.90 -8.17
C VAL A 215 -10.53 12.06 -7.03
N GLN A 216 -11.43 13.04 -7.13
CA GLN A 216 -12.55 13.19 -6.22
C GLN A 216 -13.88 13.00 -6.97
N LEU A 217 -14.59 11.92 -6.64
CA LEU A 217 -15.93 11.68 -7.16
C LEU A 217 -16.97 11.96 -6.08
N THR A 218 -18.12 12.47 -6.49
CA THR A 218 -19.25 12.70 -5.58
C THR A 218 -20.48 12.01 -6.15
N TYR A 219 -20.99 10.98 -5.46
CA TYR A 219 -22.31 10.46 -5.73
C TYR A 219 -23.37 11.40 -5.14
N ASP A 220 -24.25 11.88 -5.99
CA ASP A 220 -25.35 12.78 -5.62
C ASP A 220 -26.66 11.97 -5.48
N PHE A 221 -27.25 12.00 -4.29
CA PHE A 221 -28.55 11.40 -3.96
C PHE A 221 -29.62 12.46 -3.71
N ALA A 222 -29.45 13.65 -4.26
CA ALA A 222 -30.27 14.86 -4.11
C ALA A 222 -30.21 15.49 -2.71
N ASP A 223 -30.77 14.85 -1.70
CA ASP A 223 -30.72 15.32 -0.28
C ASP A 223 -29.49 14.86 0.49
N ARG A 224 -28.69 13.96 -0.08
CA ARG A 224 -27.48 13.37 0.50
C ARG A 224 -26.37 13.26 -0.55
N LYS A 225 -25.12 13.18 -0.08
CA LYS A 225 -23.93 12.99 -0.95
C LYS A 225 -23.00 11.97 -0.34
N GLU A 226 -22.31 11.25 -1.20
CA GLU A 226 -21.20 10.37 -0.84
C GLU A 226 -19.96 10.78 -1.61
N ILE A 227 -18.86 11.00 -0.87
CA ILE A 227 -17.59 11.44 -1.46
C ILE A 227 -16.66 10.23 -1.55
N VAL A 228 -16.12 10.01 -2.74
CA VAL A 228 -15.07 9.04 -3.03
C VAL A 228 -13.77 9.82 -3.15
N ASP A 229 -12.96 9.76 -2.14
CA ASP A 229 -11.66 10.44 -2.05
C ASP A 229 -10.53 9.46 -1.70
N ASN A 230 -9.37 9.99 -1.35
CA ASN A 230 -8.16 9.21 -1.00
C ASN A 230 -8.44 8.11 0.02
N SER A 231 -9.34 8.33 0.98
CA SER A 231 -9.64 7.35 2.03
C SER A 231 -10.27 6.07 1.48
N VAL A 232 -10.97 6.18 0.35
CA VAL A 232 -11.58 5.06 -0.38
C VAL A 232 -10.65 4.56 -1.49
N LEU A 233 -10.03 5.49 -2.25
CA LEU A 233 -9.27 5.16 -3.45
C LEU A 233 -8.01 4.37 -3.13
N LYS A 234 -7.34 4.63 -1.99
CA LYS A 234 -6.16 3.88 -1.57
C LYS A 234 -6.38 2.35 -1.47
N ASP A 235 -7.60 1.94 -1.13
CA ASP A 235 -7.97 0.52 -1.01
C ASP A 235 -8.35 -0.10 -2.36
N ILE A 236 -8.79 0.73 -3.32
CA ILE A 236 -9.18 0.30 -4.68
C ILE A 236 -7.96 0.19 -5.59
N ILE A 237 -6.96 1.07 -5.41
CA ILE A 237 -5.72 1.05 -6.18
C ILE A 237 -4.86 -0.12 -5.71
N THR A 238 -4.41 -0.95 -6.66
CA THR A 238 -3.52 -2.08 -6.39
C THR A 238 -2.24 -1.92 -7.18
N ILE A 239 -1.13 -2.31 -6.54
CA ILE A 239 0.20 -2.27 -7.14
C ILE A 239 0.82 -3.65 -7.03
N ASP A 240 1.29 -4.16 -8.16
CA ASP A 240 2.07 -5.41 -8.25
C ASP A 240 3.36 -5.11 -9.03
N GLY A 241 4.47 -5.01 -8.30
CA GLY A 241 5.74 -4.54 -8.83
C GLY A 241 5.62 -3.12 -9.43
N LYS A 242 5.67 -3.04 -10.76
CA LYS A 242 5.54 -1.78 -11.53
C LYS A 242 4.16 -1.61 -12.19
N GLN A 243 3.26 -2.58 -12.00
CA GLN A 243 1.90 -2.51 -12.52
C GLN A 243 0.95 -1.86 -11.52
N VAL A 244 0.16 -0.89 -12.01
CA VAL A 244 -0.88 -0.21 -11.23
C VAL A 244 -2.22 -0.49 -11.88
N ASP A 245 -3.11 -1.11 -11.10
CA ASP A 245 -4.45 -1.47 -11.53
C ASP A 245 -5.52 -0.99 -10.53
N LEU A 246 -6.77 -1.08 -10.92
CA LEU A 246 -7.92 -0.80 -10.07
C LEU A 246 -8.64 -2.12 -9.73
N SER A 247 -8.70 -2.45 -8.44
CA SER A 247 -9.35 -3.66 -7.96
C SER A 247 -10.88 -3.55 -8.10
N ARG A 248 -11.44 -4.39 -8.99
CA ARG A 248 -12.89 -4.46 -9.16
C ARG A 248 -13.61 -4.99 -7.91
N ASP A 249 -13.00 -5.90 -7.19
CA ASP A 249 -13.61 -6.48 -5.98
C ASP A 249 -13.67 -5.43 -4.86
N LYS A 250 -12.62 -4.66 -4.63
CA LYS A 250 -12.59 -3.57 -3.66
C LYS A 250 -13.57 -2.45 -4.02
N ALA A 251 -13.61 -2.06 -5.29
CA ALA A 251 -14.59 -1.09 -5.79
C ALA A 251 -16.03 -1.59 -5.60
N LYS A 252 -16.30 -2.89 -5.84
CA LYS A 252 -17.60 -3.51 -5.60
C LYS A 252 -17.98 -3.51 -4.12
N ASP A 253 -17.04 -3.86 -3.24
CA ASP A 253 -17.28 -3.85 -1.80
C ASP A 253 -17.69 -2.45 -1.33
N TYR A 254 -16.97 -1.41 -1.79
CA TYR A 254 -17.35 -0.03 -1.53
C TYR A 254 -18.75 0.33 -2.04
N VAL A 255 -19.08 -0.02 -3.30
CA VAL A 255 -20.41 0.23 -3.88
C VAL A 255 -21.51 -0.51 -3.11
N VAL A 256 -21.24 -1.69 -2.57
CA VAL A 256 -22.18 -2.42 -1.69
C VAL A 256 -22.45 -1.64 -0.39
N GLU A 257 -21.43 -1.04 0.22
CA GLU A 257 -21.63 -0.20 1.41
C GLU A 257 -22.40 1.08 1.08
N VAL A 258 -22.09 1.71 -0.06
CA VAL A 258 -22.89 2.86 -0.56
C VAL A 258 -24.35 2.46 -0.76
N ALA A 259 -24.60 1.31 -1.39
CA ALA A 259 -25.94 0.81 -1.59
C ALA A 259 -26.69 0.55 -0.26
N ARG A 260 -26.04 -0.05 0.73
CA ARG A 260 -26.63 -0.25 2.08
C ARG A 260 -27.03 1.07 2.74
N LYS A 261 -26.28 2.13 2.50
CA LYS A 261 -26.50 3.45 3.10
C LYS A 261 -27.59 4.26 2.38
N TYR A 262 -27.75 4.08 1.08
CA TYR A 262 -28.55 4.95 0.26
C TYR A 262 -29.76 4.29 -0.43
N ASP A 263 -29.79 2.95 -0.56
CA ASP A 263 -30.96 2.25 -1.10
C ASP A 263 -32.18 2.47 -0.20
N THR A 264 -33.33 2.72 -0.84
CA THR A 264 -34.64 2.85 -0.17
C THR A 264 -35.61 1.74 -0.55
N PHE A 265 -35.23 0.85 -1.47
CA PHE A 265 -36.05 -0.24 -1.95
C PHE A 265 -36.46 -1.19 -0.81
N GLY A 266 -37.76 -1.35 -0.60
CA GLY A 266 -38.32 -2.22 0.43
C GLY A 266 -38.10 -1.77 1.87
N MET A 267 -37.54 -0.57 2.10
CA MET A 267 -37.31 -0.04 3.44
C MET A 267 -38.63 0.22 4.18
N SER A 268 -38.59 0.19 5.51
CA SER A 268 -39.71 0.65 6.37
C SER A 268 -39.79 2.16 6.33
N ARG A 269 -41.03 2.69 6.19
CA ARG A 269 -41.31 4.13 6.10
C ARG A 269 -42.33 4.53 7.17
N GLU A 270 -42.06 5.66 7.82
CA GLU A 270 -43.10 6.34 8.60
C GLU A 270 -44.08 7.04 7.63
N PHE A 271 -45.36 6.71 7.76
CA PHE A 271 -46.39 7.26 6.90
C PHE A 271 -47.53 7.84 7.75
N LYS A 272 -47.89 9.08 7.42
CA LYS A 272 -49.04 9.74 8.01
C LYS A 272 -50.27 9.46 7.17
N THR A 273 -51.17 8.58 7.68
CA THR A 273 -52.39 8.19 6.99
C THR A 273 -53.37 9.34 6.82
N THR A 274 -54.31 9.20 5.90
CA THR A 274 -55.44 10.14 5.73
C THR A 274 -56.29 10.27 6.97
N SER A 275 -56.38 9.22 7.79
CA SER A 275 -57.06 9.28 9.11
C SER A 275 -56.27 10.06 10.18
N GLY A 276 -55.08 10.54 9.88
CA GLY A 276 -54.21 11.36 10.76
C GLY A 276 -53.32 10.55 11.69
N LYS A 277 -53.29 9.22 11.60
CA LYS A 277 -52.38 8.35 12.37
C LYS A 277 -51.01 8.31 11.69
N THR A 278 -49.94 8.25 12.47
CA THR A 278 -48.59 7.92 11.94
C THR A 278 -48.36 6.44 12.19
N ILE A 279 -48.05 5.70 11.13
CA ILE A 279 -47.78 4.27 11.14
C ILE A 279 -46.48 3.94 10.47
N THR A 280 -45.89 2.78 10.75
CA THR A 280 -44.72 2.27 10.01
C THR A 280 -45.20 1.26 8.97
N VAL A 281 -45.00 1.57 7.70
CA VAL A 281 -45.28 0.65 6.58
C VAL A 281 -43.97 -0.01 6.15
N SER A 282 -43.92 -1.33 6.16
CA SER A 282 -42.75 -2.13 5.85
C SER A 282 -43.01 -3.08 4.69
N GLY A 283 -41.95 -3.32 3.89
CA GLY A 283 -42.03 -4.24 2.76
C GLY A 283 -42.54 -3.58 1.47
N GLY A 284 -42.86 -4.43 0.49
CA GLY A 284 -43.19 -4.00 -0.86
C GLY A 284 -41.94 -3.94 -1.77
N SER A 285 -42.13 -3.45 -2.97
CA SER A 285 -41.11 -3.40 -4.05
C SER A 285 -40.90 -1.99 -4.58
N TYR A 286 -41.12 -0.99 -3.73
CA TYR A 286 -40.90 0.42 -4.07
C TYR A 286 -39.61 0.97 -3.48
N GLY A 287 -38.93 1.83 -4.21
CA GLY A 287 -37.76 2.55 -3.74
C GLY A 287 -36.62 2.57 -4.74
N TRP A 288 -35.57 3.29 -4.40
CA TRP A 288 -34.32 3.35 -5.14
C TRP A 288 -33.46 2.13 -4.81
N LEU A 289 -32.96 1.41 -5.82
CA LEU A 289 -32.06 0.29 -5.68
C LEU A 289 -30.88 0.47 -6.64
N ILE A 290 -29.70 0.66 -6.10
CA ILE A 290 -28.47 0.81 -6.87
C ILE A 290 -28.14 -0.50 -7.59
N ASN A 291 -27.86 -0.44 -8.88
CA ASN A 291 -27.27 -1.52 -9.67
C ASN A 291 -25.78 -1.62 -9.32
N ARG A 292 -25.45 -2.51 -8.40
CA ARG A 292 -24.12 -2.64 -7.84
C ARG A 292 -23.06 -2.94 -8.89
N SER A 293 -23.37 -3.78 -9.88
CA SER A 293 -22.41 -4.15 -10.92
C SER A 293 -22.09 -2.98 -11.85
N GLU A 294 -23.13 -2.34 -12.39
CA GLU A 294 -22.94 -1.24 -13.34
C GLU A 294 -22.38 0.01 -12.67
N THR A 295 -22.75 0.28 -11.41
CA THR A 295 -22.17 1.39 -10.62
C THR A 295 -20.69 1.12 -10.30
N THR A 296 -20.30 -0.15 -10.05
CA THR A 296 -18.87 -0.51 -9.90
C THR A 296 -18.10 -0.23 -11.18
N ASP A 297 -18.64 -0.64 -12.34
CA ASP A 297 -17.99 -0.40 -13.64
C ASP A 297 -17.90 1.10 -13.95
N GLN A 298 -18.95 1.87 -13.60
CA GLN A 298 -18.96 3.33 -13.69
C GLN A 298 -17.86 3.95 -12.80
N LEU A 299 -17.73 3.51 -11.55
CA LEU A 299 -16.71 3.99 -10.59
C LEU A 299 -15.29 3.78 -11.13
N LEU A 300 -14.98 2.55 -11.53
CA LEU A 300 -13.64 2.21 -12.06
C LEU A 300 -13.30 3.00 -13.32
N LYS A 301 -14.26 3.16 -14.22
CA LYS A 301 -14.09 3.98 -15.43
C LYS A 301 -13.76 5.43 -15.09
N LEU A 302 -14.48 6.03 -14.14
CA LEU A 302 -14.30 7.43 -13.76
C LEU A 302 -12.99 7.68 -13.02
N ILE A 303 -12.56 6.76 -12.16
CA ILE A 303 -11.20 6.80 -11.56
C ILE A 303 -10.16 6.79 -12.70
N GLY A 304 -10.31 5.89 -13.67
CA GLY A 304 -9.41 5.79 -14.82
C GLY A 304 -9.38 7.04 -15.73
N GLU A 305 -10.48 7.84 -15.76
CA GLU A 305 -10.53 9.12 -16.48
C GLU A 305 -9.71 10.23 -15.80
N GLY A 306 -9.39 10.09 -14.50
CA GLY A 306 -8.54 11.02 -13.75
C GLY A 306 -9.14 12.41 -13.56
N LYS A 307 -10.49 12.53 -13.42
CA LYS A 307 -11.17 13.82 -13.32
C LYS A 307 -12.22 13.82 -12.23
N ASP A 308 -12.25 14.90 -11.48
CA ASP A 308 -13.31 15.15 -10.50
C ASP A 308 -14.67 15.25 -11.16
N LYS A 309 -15.66 14.60 -10.57
CA LYS A 309 -17.00 14.58 -11.14
C LYS A 309 -18.08 14.34 -10.08
N THR A 310 -19.18 15.06 -10.21
CA THR A 310 -20.44 14.73 -9.51
C THR A 310 -21.29 13.87 -10.42
N ILE A 311 -21.76 12.73 -9.93
CA ILE A 311 -22.48 11.70 -10.68
C ILE A 311 -23.64 11.14 -9.88
N GLU A 312 -24.52 10.45 -10.57
CA GLU A 312 -25.54 9.61 -9.97
C GLU A 312 -25.14 8.15 -10.10
N PRO A 313 -25.44 7.29 -9.11
CA PRO A 313 -25.32 5.84 -9.31
C PRO A 313 -26.26 5.36 -10.42
N ILE A 314 -25.94 4.20 -10.97
CA ILE A 314 -26.86 3.53 -11.88
C ILE A 314 -27.86 2.73 -11.04
N TYR A 315 -29.14 2.87 -11.32
CA TYR A 315 -30.20 2.22 -10.55
C TYR A 315 -30.81 1.03 -11.30
N SER A 316 -31.17 -0.02 -10.56
CA SER A 316 -32.00 -1.15 -11.02
C SER A 316 -33.49 -0.87 -10.82
N TYR A 317 -33.83 -0.11 -9.77
CA TYR A 317 -35.18 0.35 -9.49
C TYR A 317 -35.15 1.81 -9.09
N GLU A 318 -36.16 2.55 -9.54
CA GLU A 318 -36.29 3.97 -9.30
C GLU A 318 -37.61 4.26 -8.56
N ALA A 319 -37.61 5.29 -7.74
CA ALA A 319 -38.80 5.83 -7.08
C ALA A 319 -39.16 7.21 -7.70
N SER A 320 -40.34 7.72 -7.37
CA SER A 320 -40.83 8.99 -7.89
C SER A 320 -40.00 10.21 -7.45
N ILE A 321 -39.43 10.15 -6.27
CA ILE A 321 -38.63 11.23 -5.67
C ILE A 321 -37.24 10.70 -5.29
N ARG A 322 -36.18 11.37 -5.76
CA ARG A 322 -34.79 10.98 -5.46
C ARG A 322 -34.33 11.63 -4.15
N LYS A 323 -34.91 11.17 -3.05
CA LYS A 323 -34.59 11.59 -1.68
C LYS A 323 -34.81 10.42 -0.72
N THR A 324 -34.46 10.63 0.56
CA THR A 324 -34.77 9.67 1.64
C THR A 324 -36.27 9.47 1.75
N ASP A 325 -37.06 10.54 1.71
CA ASP A 325 -38.50 10.48 1.52
C ASP A 325 -38.81 10.37 0.01
N ASP A 326 -38.89 9.14 -0.44
CA ASP A 326 -39.02 8.79 -1.87
C ASP A 326 -40.46 8.66 -2.34
N VAL A 327 -41.44 8.69 -1.41
CA VAL A 327 -42.90 8.64 -1.70
C VAL A 327 -43.40 9.98 -2.24
N GLY A 328 -43.03 11.08 -1.55
CA GLY A 328 -43.47 12.43 -1.93
C GLY A 328 -44.95 12.69 -1.68
N ASN A 329 -45.52 13.57 -2.49
CA ASN A 329 -46.87 14.09 -2.26
C ASN A 329 -47.94 13.57 -3.27
N SER A 330 -47.58 12.66 -4.16
CA SER A 330 -48.49 12.03 -5.13
C SER A 330 -48.44 10.52 -4.96
N TYR A 331 -49.47 9.92 -4.42
CA TYR A 331 -49.53 8.50 -4.11
C TYR A 331 -50.98 7.99 -4.04
N VAL A 332 -51.14 6.64 -4.05
CA VAL A 332 -52.36 5.96 -3.72
C VAL A 332 -52.21 5.36 -2.29
N GLU A 333 -53.12 5.69 -1.39
CA GLU A 333 -53.21 5.07 -0.04
C GLU A 333 -54.37 4.06 -0.05
N ILE A 334 -54.10 2.86 0.44
CA ILE A 334 -55.08 1.77 0.59
C ILE A 334 -55.15 1.41 2.07
N ASP A 335 -56.19 1.80 2.72
CA ASP A 335 -56.53 1.50 4.11
C ASP A 335 -57.35 0.22 4.16
N LEU A 336 -56.69 -0.90 4.55
CA LEU A 336 -57.29 -2.23 4.62
C LEU A 336 -58.30 -2.34 5.77
N ASP A 337 -58.04 -1.65 6.89
CA ASP A 337 -58.90 -1.72 8.08
C ASP A 337 -60.25 -1.02 7.82
N ASN A 338 -60.21 0.14 7.15
CA ASN A 338 -61.41 0.92 6.85
C ASN A 338 -62.00 0.63 5.45
N GLN A 339 -61.32 -0.20 4.65
CA GLN A 339 -61.68 -0.55 3.29
C GLN A 339 -61.89 0.72 2.40
N MET A 340 -60.86 1.59 2.43
CA MET A 340 -60.87 2.87 1.71
C MET A 340 -59.64 3.00 0.80
N VAL A 341 -59.79 3.66 -0.30
CA VAL A 341 -58.73 4.11 -1.20
C VAL A 341 -58.73 5.63 -1.28
N TYR A 342 -57.56 6.21 -1.11
CA TYR A 342 -57.34 7.65 -1.30
C TYR A 342 -56.28 7.87 -2.37
N LEU A 343 -56.52 8.83 -3.26
CA LEU A 343 -55.56 9.28 -4.24
C LEU A 343 -55.17 10.72 -3.92
N TYR A 344 -53.87 10.93 -3.70
CA TYR A 344 -53.27 12.25 -3.58
C TYR A 344 -52.47 12.59 -4.84
N ILE A 345 -52.65 13.83 -5.34
CA ILE A 345 -51.85 14.42 -6.41
C ILE A 345 -51.33 15.76 -5.90
N ASP A 346 -50.01 15.92 -5.90
CA ASP A 346 -49.32 17.12 -5.42
C ASP A 346 -49.79 17.57 -4.00
N GLY A 347 -50.05 16.62 -3.12
CA GLY A 347 -50.53 16.82 -1.75
C GLY A 347 -52.02 17.12 -1.62
N ASN A 348 -52.77 17.13 -2.69
CA ASN A 348 -54.22 17.37 -2.67
C ASN A 348 -54.97 16.05 -2.83
N LEU A 349 -55.94 15.81 -1.94
CA LEU A 349 -56.84 14.66 -2.02
C LEU A 349 -57.72 14.81 -3.28
N LYS A 350 -57.63 13.89 -4.20
CA LYS A 350 -58.33 13.88 -5.47
C LYS A 350 -59.47 12.87 -5.53
N VAL A 351 -59.26 11.68 -4.88
CA VAL A 351 -60.26 10.63 -4.78
C VAL A 351 -60.25 10.11 -3.37
N GLU A 352 -61.46 9.88 -2.82
CA GLU A 352 -61.71 9.15 -1.61
C GLU A 352 -62.89 8.20 -1.91
N THR A 353 -62.69 6.89 -1.80
CA THR A 353 -63.70 5.90 -2.21
C THR A 353 -63.59 4.63 -1.35
N PRO A 354 -64.74 4.03 -1.03
CA PRO A 354 -64.76 2.70 -0.45
C PRO A 354 -64.29 1.67 -1.49
N THR A 355 -63.71 0.57 -0.97
CA THR A 355 -63.16 -0.51 -1.80
C THR A 355 -63.49 -1.88 -1.24
N VAL A 356 -63.25 -2.95 -2.01
CA VAL A 356 -63.24 -4.33 -1.51
C VAL A 356 -61.89 -4.93 -1.85
N THR A 357 -61.09 -5.25 -0.81
CA THR A 357 -59.75 -5.83 -0.96
C THR A 357 -59.79 -7.35 -0.94
N GLY A 358 -58.61 -8.00 -0.82
CA GLY A 358 -58.47 -9.45 -0.84
C GLY A 358 -59.21 -10.18 0.27
N ASN A 359 -59.79 -11.37 -0.04
CA ASN A 359 -60.58 -12.20 0.87
C ASN A 359 -59.68 -12.88 1.95
N VAL A 360 -59.74 -12.35 3.16
CA VAL A 360 -58.92 -12.86 4.28
C VAL A 360 -59.35 -14.25 4.74
N SER A 361 -60.66 -14.62 4.63
CA SER A 361 -61.11 -15.96 5.04
C SER A 361 -60.59 -17.07 4.14
N GLN A 362 -60.19 -16.74 2.92
CA GLN A 362 -59.61 -17.67 1.95
C GLN A 362 -58.08 -17.54 1.83
N GLY A 363 -57.46 -16.73 2.68
CA GLY A 363 -56.02 -16.50 2.63
C GLY A 363 -55.54 -15.59 1.49
N HIS A 364 -56.45 -14.87 0.83
CA HIS A 364 -56.19 -13.97 -0.29
C HIS A 364 -56.05 -12.51 0.15
N GLY A 365 -55.69 -12.25 1.44
CA GLY A 365 -55.51 -10.88 1.92
C GLY A 365 -54.54 -10.07 1.08
N THR A 366 -54.83 -8.80 0.81
CA THR A 366 -53.94 -7.88 0.09
C THR A 366 -52.70 -7.64 0.96
N PRO A 367 -51.47 -7.89 0.47
CA PRO A 367 -50.25 -7.70 1.24
C PRO A 367 -49.98 -6.21 1.53
N THR A 368 -49.63 -5.91 2.79
CA THR A 368 -49.19 -4.58 3.19
C THR A 368 -47.80 -4.26 2.62
N GLY A 369 -47.48 -2.98 2.44
CA GLY A 369 -46.19 -2.50 1.90
C GLY A 369 -46.34 -1.29 1.01
N VAL A 370 -45.20 -0.85 0.46
CA VAL A 370 -45.18 0.22 -0.55
C VAL A 370 -44.75 -0.36 -1.90
N TYR A 371 -45.54 -0.14 -2.91
CA TYR A 371 -45.39 -0.73 -4.24
C TYR A 371 -45.46 0.36 -5.32
N PRO A 372 -44.81 0.21 -6.49
CA PRO A 372 -45.02 1.10 -7.63
C PRO A 372 -46.26 0.66 -8.43
N ILE A 373 -46.98 1.58 -9.03
CA ILE A 373 -47.83 1.23 -10.17
C ILE A 373 -46.91 0.71 -11.28
N ASN A 374 -47.05 -0.56 -11.68
CA ASN A 374 -46.16 -1.16 -12.67
C ASN A 374 -46.43 -0.65 -14.08
N TYR A 375 -47.70 -0.65 -14.46
CA TYR A 375 -48.21 -0.14 -15.73
C TYR A 375 -49.70 0.14 -15.62
N LYS A 376 -50.32 0.63 -16.71
CA LYS A 376 -51.74 0.82 -16.81
C LYS A 376 -52.25 0.21 -18.12
N GLU A 377 -53.39 -0.46 -18.05
CA GLU A 377 -54.01 -1.09 -19.21
C GLU A 377 -55.52 -0.89 -19.23
N ARG A 378 -56.09 -0.56 -20.39
CA ARG A 378 -57.53 -0.49 -20.59
C ARG A 378 -58.06 -1.80 -21.17
N ASP A 379 -59.29 -2.11 -20.83
CA ASP A 379 -60.04 -3.26 -21.40
C ASP A 379 -59.23 -4.57 -21.22
N ALA A 380 -58.61 -4.74 -20.04
CA ALA A 380 -57.85 -5.92 -19.69
C ALA A 380 -58.75 -7.08 -19.22
N THR A 381 -58.31 -8.31 -19.43
CA THR A 381 -58.97 -9.49 -18.86
C THR A 381 -58.11 -10.10 -17.77
N LEU A 382 -58.57 -10.07 -16.53
CA LEU A 382 -57.87 -10.67 -15.42
C LEU A 382 -58.23 -12.16 -15.35
N THR A 383 -57.21 -13.02 -15.45
CA THR A 383 -57.37 -14.46 -15.49
C THR A 383 -56.79 -15.10 -14.21
N GLY A 384 -57.51 -16.03 -13.60
CA GLY A 384 -57.06 -16.88 -12.55
C GLY A 384 -57.41 -18.34 -12.83
N GLU A 385 -57.08 -19.27 -11.91
CA GLU A 385 -57.34 -20.69 -12.12
C GLU A 385 -58.81 -21.02 -12.40
N THR A 386 -59.75 -20.21 -11.86
CA THR A 386 -61.20 -20.49 -11.88
C THR A 386 -62.01 -19.31 -12.43
N TYR A 387 -61.40 -18.23 -12.90
CA TYR A 387 -62.15 -17.04 -13.36
C TYR A 387 -61.49 -16.31 -14.52
N GLU A 388 -62.28 -15.66 -15.31
CA GLU A 388 -61.89 -14.61 -16.26
C GLU A 388 -62.81 -13.41 -15.96
N SER A 389 -62.18 -12.25 -15.67
CA SER A 389 -62.91 -11.03 -15.34
C SER A 389 -62.43 -9.89 -16.25
N PRO A 390 -63.23 -9.43 -17.19
CA PRO A 390 -62.89 -8.23 -17.95
C PRO A 390 -63.02 -7.00 -17.06
N VAL A 391 -62.06 -6.10 -17.17
CA VAL A 391 -62.01 -4.82 -16.43
C VAL A 391 -61.67 -3.71 -17.39
N ASN A 392 -62.24 -2.51 -17.21
CA ASN A 392 -61.99 -1.37 -18.09
C ASN A 392 -60.68 -0.64 -17.72
N TYR A 393 -60.26 -0.73 -16.45
CA TYR A 393 -59.13 0.01 -15.90
C TYR A 393 -58.28 -0.91 -15.02
N TRP A 394 -57.09 -1.32 -15.53
CA TRP A 394 -56.17 -2.18 -14.79
C TRP A 394 -54.90 -1.44 -14.41
N MET A 395 -54.53 -1.44 -13.16
CA MET A 395 -53.38 -0.78 -12.57
C MET A 395 -52.65 -1.72 -11.59
N PRO A 396 -51.81 -2.68 -12.09
CA PRO A 396 -51.10 -3.61 -11.22
C PRO A 396 -49.98 -2.90 -10.46
N PHE A 397 -49.79 -3.33 -9.20
CA PHE A 397 -48.70 -2.81 -8.36
C PHE A 397 -47.87 -3.90 -7.65
N ASN A 398 -48.43 -5.11 -7.47
CA ASN A 398 -47.71 -6.21 -6.85
C ASN A 398 -48.04 -7.53 -7.57
N LYS A 399 -47.17 -7.95 -8.51
CA LYS A 399 -47.41 -9.09 -9.38
C LYS A 399 -48.76 -8.97 -10.08
N ASP A 400 -49.67 -9.93 -9.77
CA ASP A 400 -51.05 -9.97 -10.33
C ASP A 400 -52.07 -9.22 -9.47
N ILE A 401 -51.63 -8.47 -8.46
CA ILE A 401 -52.46 -7.63 -7.61
C ILE A 401 -52.42 -6.19 -8.12
N GLY A 402 -53.57 -5.60 -8.32
CA GLY A 402 -53.71 -4.22 -8.81
C GLY A 402 -55.05 -3.61 -8.43
N LEU A 403 -55.17 -2.32 -8.73
CA LEU A 403 -56.46 -1.60 -8.65
C LEU A 403 -57.20 -1.78 -9.95
N HIS A 404 -58.52 -2.01 -9.90
CA HIS A 404 -59.40 -2.11 -11.08
C HIS A 404 -60.87 -1.81 -10.75
N ASP A 405 -61.63 -1.49 -11.73
CA ASP A 405 -63.08 -1.38 -11.64
C ASP A 405 -63.72 -2.75 -11.42
N ALA A 406 -64.85 -2.77 -10.69
CA ALA A 406 -65.62 -3.98 -10.44
C ALA A 406 -67.09 -3.68 -10.60
N ASP A 407 -67.55 -3.63 -11.85
CA ASP A 407 -68.94 -3.32 -12.25
C ASP A 407 -69.93 -4.41 -11.86
N TRP A 408 -69.46 -5.59 -11.50
CA TRP A 408 -70.25 -6.71 -10.96
C TRP A 408 -70.62 -6.56 -9.49
N ARG A 409 -70.14 -5.48 -8.81
CA ARG A 409 -70.43 -5.23 -7.37
C ARG A 409 -71.35 -4.04 -7.22
N ASP A 410 -72.43 -4.23 -6.44
CA ASP A 410 -73.34 -3.16 -6.07
C ASP A 410 -72.92 -2.42 -4.78
N GLU A 411 -72.02 -3.05 -3.95
CA GLU A 411 -71.60 -2.51 -2.66
C GLU A 411 -70.08 -2.60 -2.49
N PHE A 412 -69.51 -1.58 -1.84
CA PHE A 412 -68.09 -1.47 -1.53
C PHE A 412 -67.90 -1.06 -0.06
N GLY A 413 -66.73 -1.44 0.53
CA GLY A 413 -66.39 -1.08 1.88
C GLY A 413 -66.90 -2.08 2.92
N GLY A 414 -66.80 -1.70 4.18
CA GLY A 414 -67.23 -2.48 5.33
C GLY A 414 -66.52 -3.84 5.45
N ASP A 415 -67.30 -4.86 5.84
CA ASP A 415 -66.80 -6.21 6.12
C ASP A 415 -66.82 -7.15 4.89
N LEU A 416 -67.06 -6.65 3.73
CA LEU A 416 -67.17 -7.45 2.47
C LEU A 416 -65.89 -8.25 2.19
N PHE A 417 -64.75 -7.67 2.43
CA PHE A 417 -63.45 -8.32 2.21
C PHE A 417 -63.23 -9.58 3.04
N LYS A 418 -63.97 -9.73 4.17
CA LYS A 418 -63.82 -10.89 5.06
C LYS A 418 -64.30 -12.18 4.44
N THR A 419 -65.36 -12.15 3.65
CA THR A 419 -66.02 -13.33 3.11
C THR A 419 -66.30 -13.27 1.62
N SER A 420 -66.41 -12.08 1.04
CA SER A 420 -66.71 -11.82 -0.40
C SER A 420 -65.66 -10.92 -1.04
N GLY A 421 -64.38 -10.98 -0.52
CA GLY A 421 -63.25 -10.24 -1.05
C GLY A 421 -62.74 -10.76 -2.40
N SER A 422 -61.78 -10.06 -2.97
CA SER A 422 -61.06 -10.44 -4.19
C SER A 422 -60.00 -11.52 -3.93
N HIS A 423 -59.20 -11.88 -4.96
CA HIS A 423 -58.00 -12.69 -4.82
C HIS A 423 -56.76 -11.87 -4.46
N GLY A 424 -56.90 -10.68 -3.88
CA GLY A 424 -55.86 -9.76 -3.49
C GLY A 424 -55.96 -8.40 -4.12
N CYS A 425 -56.68 -8.28 -5.23
CA CYS A 425 -56.88 -7.02 -5.95
C CYS A 425 -57.74 -6.01 -5.19
N ILE A 426 -57.68 -4.77 -5.58
CA ILE A 426 -58.42 -3.64 -5.05
C ILE A 426 -59.58 -3.33 -5.98
N ASN A 427 -60.77 -3.80 -5.60
CA ASN A 427 -61.99 -3.61 -6.35
C ASN A 427 -62.57 -2.22 -6.08
N LEU A 428 -62.71 -1.40 -7.12
CA LEU A 428 -63.17 -0.01 -7.06
C LEU A 428 -64.53 0.18 -7.77
N PRO A 429 -65.34 1.14 -7.34
CA PRO A 429 -66.47 1.60 -8.15
C PRO A 429 -65.98 2.12 -9.51
N PRO A 430 -66.67 1.85 -10.61
CA PRO A 430 -66.14 2.16 -11.96
C PRO A 430 -65.81 3.64 -12.25
N GLY A 431 -66.54 4.59 -11.66
CA GLY A 431 -66.28 6.01 -11.80
C GLY A 431 -64.96 6.46 -11.16
N GLU A 432 -64.71 5.97 -9.94
CA GLU A 432 -63.52 6.25 -9.14
C GLU A 432 -62.32 5.51 -9.73
N ALA A 433 -62.49 4.26 -10.17
CA ALA A 433 -61.45 3.53 -10.90
C ALA A 433 -60.95 4.27 -12.12
N LYS A 434 -61.89 4.85 -12.94
CA LYS A 434 -61.55 5.69 -14.06
C LYS A 434 -60.74 6.91 -13.64
N THR A 435 -61.20 7.61 -12.61
CA THR A 435 -60.54 8.85 -12.14
C THR A 435 -59.12 8.55 -11.62
N ILE A 436 -58.95 7.45 -10.89
CA ILE A 436 -57.65 6.98 -10.43
C ILE A 436 -56.77 6.63 -11.66
N PHE A 437 -57.28 5.82 -12.59
CA PHE A 437 -56.57 5.41 -13.78
C PHE A 437 -56.09 6.60 -14.62
N ASP A 438 -56.91 7.60 -14.82
CA ASP A 438 -56.55 8.78 -15.62
C ASP A 438 -55.49 9.66 -14.90
N SER A 439 -55.29 9.50 -13.59
CA SER A 439 -54.43 10.33 -12.75
C SER A 439 -53.10 9.69 -12.38
N VAL A 440 -53.07 8.37 -12.21
CA VAL A 440 -51.83 7.66 -11.83
C VAL A 440 -50.90 7.43 -13.04
N TYR A 441 -49.64 7.20 -12.76
CA TYR A 441 -48.63 6.92 -13.77
C TYR A 441 -47.75 5.72 -13.29
N PRO A 442 -47.11 5.00 -14.23
CA PRO A 442 -46.14 3.98 -13.86
C PRO A 442 -45.05 4.55 -12.94
N GLY A 443 -44.72 3.86 -11.85
CA GLY A 443 -43.79 4.32 -10.83
C GLY A 443 -44.42 5.09 -9.65
N MET A 444 -45.72 5.53 -9.77
CA MET A 444 -46.40 6.20 -8.65
C MET A 444 -46.52 5.24 -7.46
N PRO A 445 -46.18 5.67 -6.21
CA PRO A 445 -46.28 4.81 -5.05
C PRO A 445 -47.71 4.45 -4.66
N VAL A 446 -47.94 3.21 -4.30
CA VAL A 446 -49.15 2.62 -3.68
C VAL A 446 -48.79 2.15 -2.29
N ILE A 447 -49.39 2.77 -1.30
CA ILE A 447 -49.15 2.48 0.14
C ILE A 447 -50.30 1.64 0.64
N VAL A 448 -50.03 0.40 1.03
CA VAL A 448 -51.03 -0.54 1.53
C VAL A 448 -50.77 -0.79 3.04
N HIS A 449 -51.74 -0.47 3.90
CA HIS A 449 -51.60 -0.60 5.35
C HIS A 449 -52.85 -1.08 6.05
#